data_d9a01d135ad24d245f58bbef49b6f9c7
#
_entry.id   d9a01d135ad24d245f58bbef49b6f9c7
#
_cell.length_a   1.000
_cell.length_b   1.000
_cell.length_c   1.000
_cell.angle_alpha   90.00
_cell.angle_beta   90.00
_cell.angle_gamma   90.00
#
_symmetry.space_group_name_H-M   'P 1'
#
loop_
_entity.id
_entity.type
_entity.pdbx_description
1 polymer ?
#
loop_
_entity_poly.entity_id
_entity_poly.type
_entity_poly.pdbx_seq_one_letter_code
_entity_poly.pdbx_strand_id
1 'polypeptide(L)'
;MLKKLLPLTLVCLSLSACSTLSSPFASSVAPSGQSVAPYRDQVELTGRLNVVYQKDDKPESATVNFNWQQTVQRTDVTLYSPVGSTLATIAVTPQQAVLTQSGKAPRSAPDVDALSAQMLGWSLPVSGLRDWLQGYAVGADGKRFVASPANDSVTTKDGWRLRYVSWQEVGQNAADNTPGALPQPRRIDAERNASAQADAVSLRIVLDPAPSAQAQ
;
A
#
# COMPACT_ATOMS: atom_id res chain seq x y z
N MET A 1 19.85 -61.94 -67.68
CA MET A 1 18.77 -62.80 -67.13
C MET A 1 18.40 -62.18 -65.76
N LEU A 2 17.37 -61.54 -65.69
CA LEU A 2 16.01 -61.88 -65.36
C LEU A 2 15.65 -61.72 -63.86
N LYS A 3 14.64 -60.91 -63.67
CA LYS A 3 13.54 -60.86 -62.67
C LYS A 3 13.87 -60.00 -61.41
N LYS A 4 13.28 -58.78 -61.31
CA LYS A 4 11.95 -58.45 -60.84
C LYS A 4 11.61 -59.07 -59.48
N LEU A 5 11.48 -58.17 -58.46
CA LEU A 5 10.21 -58.07 -57.71
C LEU A 5 10.33 -56.97 -56.60
N LEU A 6 9.54 -55.95 -56.77
CA LEU A 6 8.96 -55.11 -55.73
C LEU A 6 7.98 -55.96 -54.93
N PRO A 7 7.75 -55.82 -53.63
CA PRO A 7 6.77 -54.82 -53.21
C PRO A 7 6.90 -54.31 -51.78
N LEU A 8 6.16 -53.35 -51.60
CA LEU A 8 5.15 -53.07 -50.55
C LEU A 8 5.58 -52.26 -49.37
N THR A 9 5.34 -51.00 -49.52
CA THR A 9 5.16 -49.98 -48.48
C THR A 9 4.19 -50.38 -47.41
N LEU A 10 4.60 -50.29 -46.14
CA LEU A 10 3.66 -50.22 -45.00
C LEU A 10 3.90 -48.92 -44.26
N VAL A 11 2.98 -47.98 -44.50
CA VAL A 11 2.89 -46.68 -43.79
C VAL A 11 2.24 -46.96 -42.45
N CYS A 12 3.00 -46.87 -41.36
CA CYS A 12 2.45 -46.79 -40.01
C CYS A 12 2.26 -45.32 -39.62
N LEU A 13 0.99 -44.85 -39.70
CA LEU A 13 0.58 -43.60 -39.06
C LEU A 13 0.54 -43.80 -37.54
N SER A 14 1.52 -43.30 -36.83
CA SER A 14 1.44 -43.16 -35.39
C SER A 14 0.83 -41.79 -35.03
N LEU A 15 -0.43 -41.77 -34.64
CA LEU A 15 -1.09 -40.62 -34.01
C LEU A 15 -0.53 -40.47 -32.60
N SER A 16 0.35 -39.50 -32.42
CA SER A 16 0.75 -39.04 -31.10
C SER A 16 -0.28 -38.02 -30.61
N ALA A 17 -1.23 -38.48 -29.82
CA ALA A 17 -2.14 -37.59 -29.07
C ALA A 17 -1.39 -37.03 -27.86
N CYS A 18 -0.85 -35.79 -27.96
CA CYS A 18 -0.41 -35.00 -26.81
C CYS A 18 -1.65 -34.47 -26.08
N SER A 19 -2.06 -35.15 -25.03
CA SER A 19 -3.03 -34.64 -24.07
C SER A 19 -2.33 -33.56 -23.19
N THR A 20 -2.52 -32.30 -23.51
CA THR A 20 -2.19 -31.21 -22.61
C THR A 20 -3.18 -31.21 -21.46
N LEU A 21 -2.80 -31.79 -20.33
CA LEU A 21 -3.48 -31.55 -19.06
C LEU A 21 -3.25 -30.08 -18.68
N SER A 22 -4.22 -29.24 -18.98
CA SER A 22 -4.26 -27.88 -18.44
C SER A 22 -4.52 -27.96 -16.93
N SER A 23 -3.49 -27.74 -16.13
CA SER A 23 -3.63 -27.57 -14.69
C SER A 23 -4.42 -26.31 -14.41
N PRO A 24 -5.53 -26.37 -13.62
CA PRO A 24 -6.34 -25.20 -13.30
C PRO A 24 -5.77 -24.30 -12.18
N PHE A 25 -4.50 -24.45 -11.82
CA PHE A 25 -3.82 -23.59 -10.89
C PHE A 25 -2.72 -22.79 -11.61
N ALA A 26 -3.13 -21.93 -12.53
CA ALA A 26 -2.29 -20.81 -12.92
C ALA A 26 -2.27 -19.85 -11.74
N SER A 27 -1.28 -19.98 -10.85
CA SER A 27 -0.87 -18.87 -10.00
C SER A 27 -0.53 -17.73 -10.95
N SER A 28 -1.35 -16.68 -10.95
CA SER A 28 -1.04 -15.45 -11.64
C SER A 28 0.18 -14.83 -10.95
N VAL A 29 1.37 -15.20 -11.41
CA VAL A 29 2.60 -14.48 -11.10
C VAL A 29 2.38 -13.11 -11.72
N ALA A 30 2.14 -12.10 -10.88
CA ALA A 30 2.10 -10.72 -11.33
C ALA A 30 3.38 -10.43 -12.11
N PRO A 31 3.32 -9.77 -13.27
CA PRO A 31 4.49 -9.52 -14.08
C PRO A 31 5.49 -8.70 -13.24
N SER A 32 6.68 -9.28 -13.05
CA SER A 32 7.80 -8.70 -12.33
C SER A 32 8.25 -7.44 -13.06
N GLY A 33 7.80 -6.26 -12.61
CA GLY A 33 8.20 -4.98 -13.19
C GLY A 33 7.12 -3.91 -13.26
N GLN A 34 5.86 -4.19 -12.96
CA GLN A 34 4.84 -3.14 -12.92
C GLN A 34 5.01 -2.29 -11.65
N SER A 35 5.15 -0.98 -11.85
CA SER A 35 5.07 0.01 -10.77
C SER A 35 3.64 0.08 -10.25
N VAL A 36 3.46 0.65 -9.05
CA VAL A 36 2.13 0.93 -8.49
C VAL A 36 1.24 1.72 -9.46
N ALA A 37 -0.05 1.65 -9.21
CA ALA A 37 -1.04 2.49 -9.88
C ALA A 37 -0.62 3.97 -9.86
N PRO A 38 -0.94 4.75 -10.90
CA PRO A 38 -0.63 6.17 -10.95
C PRO A 38 -1.12 6.92 -9.71
N TYR A 39 -0.33 7.89 -9.25
CA TYR A 39 -0.70 8.74 -8.12
C TYR A 39 -2.01 9.47 -8.40
N ARG A 40 -2.89 9.48 -7.42
CA ARG A 40 -4.19 10.15 -7.48
C ARG A 40 -4.24 11.26 -6.46
N ASP A 41 -4.59 12.46 -6.91
CA ASP A 41 -4.80 13.61 -6.03
C ASP A 41 -6.05 13.45 -5.16
N GLN A 42 -7.06 12.73 -5.67
CA GLN A 42 -8.27 12.39 -4.95
C GLN A 42 -8.30 10.88 -4.71
N VAL A 43 -8.33 10.51 -3.44
CA VAL A 43 -8.37 9.10 -3.03
C VAL A 43 -9.10 8.97 -1.70
N GLU A 44 -9.85 7.90 -1.58
CA GLU A 44 -10.42 7.42 -0.33
C GLU A 44 -9.85 6.04 -0.02
N LEU A 45 -9.29 5.88 1.17
CA LEU A 45 -8.68 4.64 1.65
C LEU A 45 -9.18 4.35 3.06
N THR A 46 -9.46 3.09 3.31
CA THR A 46 -9.71 2.58 4.65
C THR A 46 -8.67 1.55 5.02
N GLY A 47 -8.51 1.33 6.31
CA GLY A 47 -7.54 0.35 6.75
C GLY A 47 -7.32 0.37 8.25
N ARG A 48 -6.27 -0.32 8.65
CA ARG A 48 -5.84 -0.44 10.04
C ARG A 48 -4.40 0.03 10.18
N LEU A 49 -4.16 0.81 11.23
CA LEU A 49 -2.84 1.27 11.65
C LEU A 49 -2.55 0.65 13.02
N ASN A 50 -1.43 -0.03 13.12
CA ASN A 50 -0.80 -0.39 14.39
C ASN A 50 0.47 0.42 14.56
N VAL A 51 0.63 1.04 15.73
CA VAL A 51 1.81 1.83 16.11
C VAL A 51 2.44 1.17 17.32
N VAL A 52 3.75 0.96 17.28
CA VAL A 52 4.55 0.57 18.45
C VAL A 52 5.56 1.69 18.72
N TYR A 53 5.59 2.17 19.94
CA TYR A 53 6.43 3.28 20.38
C TYR A 53 6.93 3.06 21.81
N GLN A 54 7.94 3.83 22.22
CA GLN A 54 8.42 3.80 23.59
C GLN A 54 7.69 4.85 24.41
N LYS A 55 7.31 4.50 25.65
CA LYS A 55 6.78 5.40 26.65
C LYS A 55 7.31 5.00 28.00
N ASP A 56 7.96 5.92 28.70
CA ASP A 56 8.59 5.66 30.01
C ASP A 56 9.51 4.41 29.95
N ASP A 57 10.34 4.29 28.91
CA ASP A 57 11.25 3.17 28.62
C ASP A 57 10.55 1.81 28.42
N LYS A 58 9.24 1.80 28.17
CA LYS A 58 8.47 0.59 27.89
C LYS A 58 7.85 0.64 26.51
N PRO A 59 7.84 -0.49 25.78
CA PRO A 59 7.15 -0.55 24.52
C PRO A 59 5.63 -0.55 24.76
N GLU A 60 4.94 0.40 24.15
CA GLU A 60 3.49 0.47 24.05
C GLU A 60 3.02 0.27 22.63
N SER A 61 1.80 -0.19 22.46
CA SER A 61 1.19 -0.31 21.15
C SER A 61 -0.24 0.18 21.14
N ALA A 62 -0.62 0.78 20.02
CA ALA A 62 -1.98 1.21 19.75
C ALA A 62 -2.43 0.71 18.38
N THR A 63 -3.68 0.25 18.30
CA THR A 63 -4.29 -0.17 17.03
C THR A 63 -5.57 0.63 16.82
N VAL A 64 -5.68 1.23 15.63
CA VAL A 64 -6.86 1.99 15.21
C VAL A 64 -7.25 1.59 13.79
N ASN A 65 -8.53 1.67 13.48
CA ASN A 65 -9.00 1.68 12.11
C ASN A 65 -9.06 3.14 11.62
N PHE A 66 -8.90 3.36 10.32
CA PHE A 66 -8.96 4.71 9.77
C PHE A 66 -9.74 4.77 8.46
N ASN A 67 -10.33 5.93 8.22
CA ASN A 67 -10.77 6.38 6.91
C ASN A 67 -9.92 7.60 6.55
N TRP A 68 -9.31 7.56 5.37
CA TRP A 68 -8.45 8.59 4.80
C TRP A 68 -9.09 9.12 3.55
N GLN A 69 -9.49 10.37 3.57
CA GLN A 69 -10.03 11.08 2.41
C GLN A 69 -9.05 12.20 2.02
N GLN A 70 -8.53 12.12 0.82
CA GLN A 70 -7.54 13.04 0.31
C GLN A 70 -8.06 13.74 -0.94
N THR A 71 -7.79 15.05 -1.03
CA THR A 71 -7.95 15.87 -2.23
C THR A 71 -6.67 16.67 -2.45
N VAL A 72 -6.59 17.47 -3.52
CA VAL A 72 -5.46 18.40 -3.77
C VAL A 72 -5.22 19.35 -2.60
N GLN A 73 -6.30 19.86 -2.00
CA GLN A 73 -6.25 20.95 -1.00
C GLN A 73 -6.43 20.47 0.44
N ARG A 74 -6.86 19.23 0.64
CA ARG A 74 -7.28 18.79 1.97
C ARG A 74 -7.10 17.30 2.16
N THR A 75 -6.77 16.92 3.38
CA THR A 75 -6.82 15.53 3.83
C THR A 75 -7.65 15.47 5.11
N ASP A 76 -8.66 14.63 5.12
CA ASP A 76 -9.47 14.32 6.29
C ASP A 76 -9.20 12.87 6.71
N VAL A 77 -8.87 12.68 7.98
CA VAL A 77 -8.62 11.35 8.56
C VAL A 77 -9.57 11.15 9.73
N THR A 78 -10.36 10.09 9.68
CA THR A 78 -11.17 9.67 10.83
C THR A 78 -10.55 8.41 11.43
N LEU A 79 -10.30 8.44 12.72
CA LEU A 79 -9.76 7.32 13.48
C LEU A 79 -10.87 6.67 14.29
N TYR A 80 -10.94 5.34 14.22
CA TYR A 80 -11.91 4.53 14.94
C TYR A 80 -11.21 3.55 15.87
N SER A 81 -11.87 3.24 16.98
CA SER A 81 -11.47 2.10 17.81
C SER A 81 -11.66 0.78 17.04
N PRO A 82 -11.05 -0.33 17.47
CA PRO A 82 -11.29 -1.64 16.86
C PRO A 82 -12.77 -2.07 16.85
N VAL A 83 -13.59 -1.53 17.76
CA VAL A 83 -15.03 -1.78 17.84
C VAL A 83 -15.89 -0.76 17.09
N GLY A 84 -15.26 0.14 16.30
CA GLY A 84 -15.94 1.07 15.40
C GLY A 84 -16.33 2.43 15.98
N SER A 85 -16.05 2.73 17.26
CA SER A 85 -16.32 4.05 17.83
C SER A 85 -15.31 5.08 17.31
N THR A 86 -15.77 6.26 16.91
CA THR A 86 -14.91 7.37 16.49
C THR A 86 -14.06 7.85 17.67
N LEU A 87 -12.75 7.81 17.52
CA LEU A 87 -11.76 8.29 18.50
C LEU A 87 -11.39 9.75 18.24
N ALA A 88 -11.17 10.10 16.98
CA ALA A 88 -10.72 11.42 16.58
C ALA A 88 -10.98 11.65 15.09
N THR A 89 -11.05 12.93 14.71
CA THR A 89 -10.96 13.38 13.32
C THR A 89 -9.82 14.37 13.18
N ILE A 90 -9.07 14.28 12.08
CA ILE A 90 -7.96 15.17 11.76
C ILE A 90 -8.26 15.79 10.40
N ALA A 91 -8.32 17.11 10.35
CA ALA A 91 -8.47 17.86 9.11
C ALA A 91 -7.14 18.58 8.81
N VAL A 92 -6.55 18.32 7.65
CA VAL A 92 -5.27 18.91 7.22
C VAL A 92 -5.50 19.76 5.99
N THR A 93 -5.07 20.99 6.04
CA THR A 93 -5.05 21.96 4.93
C THR A 93 -3.64 22.52 4.76
N PRO A 94 -3.34 23.27 3.70
CA PRO A 94 -2.04 23.94 3.56
C PRO A 94 -1.73 24.95 4.66
N GLN A 95 -2.75 25.41 5.40
CA GLN A 95 -2.60 26.45 6.43
C GLN A 95 -2.46 25.89 7.85
N GLN A 96 -3.08 24.74 8.10
CA GLN A 96 -3.11 24.14 9.44
C GLN A 96 -3.59 22.70 9.44
N ALA A 97 -3.31 22.00 10.53
CA ALA A 97 -3.93 20.75 10.90
C ALA A 97 -4.76 20.94 12.18
N VAL A 98 -5.97 20.34 12.20
CA VAL A 98 -6.89 20.41 13.34
C VAL A 98 -7.30 19.01 13.75
N LEU A 99 -7.13 18.68 15.03
CA LEU A 99 -7.63 17.46 15.66
C LEU A 99 -8.87 17.76 16.48
N THR A 100 -9.90 16.98 16.28
CA THR A 100 -11.14 16.99 17.07
C THR A 100 -11.35 15.63 17.74
N GLN A 101 -11.59 15.64 19.03
CA GLN A 101 -11.93 14.46 19.83
C GLN A 101 -13.21 14.71 20.63
N SER A 102 -14.02 13.66 20.82
CA SER A 102 -15.25 13.79 21.61
C SER A 102 -14.94 14.28 23.04
N GLY A 103 -15.69 15.25 23.51
CA GLY A 103 -15.57 15.80 24.87
C GLY A 103 -14.29 16.62 25.14
N LYS A 104 -13.49 16.93 24.11
CA LYS A 104 -12.29 17.78 24.23
C LYS A 104 -12.34 18.96 23.29
N ALA A 105 -11.73 20.08 23.71
CA ALA A 105 -11.55 21.20 22.81
C ALA A 105 -10.69 20.82 21.61
N PRO A 106 -11.01 21.28 20.39
CA PRO A 106 -10.16 21.07 19.23
C PRO A 106 -8.73 21.60 19.46
N ARG A 107 -7.76 20.91 18.90
CA ARG A 107 -6.35 21.32 18.91
C ARG A 107 -5.88 21.56 17.49
N SER A 108 -5.07 22.58 17.29
CA SER A 108 -4.52 22.93 16.00
C SER A 108 -3.01 23.15 16.06
N ALA A 109 -2.35 22.89 14.93
CA ALA A 109 -0.93 23.18 14.72
C ALA A 109 -0.73 23.66 13.28
N PRO A 110 0.44 24.24 12.96
CA PRO A 110 0.75 24.68 11.60
C PRO A 110 0.67 23.55 10.56
N ASP A 111 1.03 22.34 10.95
CA ASP A 111 0.97 21.13 10.12
C ASP A 111 0.62 19.90 10.97
N VAL A 112 0.41 18.78 10.29
CA VAL A 112 -0.03 17.54 10.94
C VAL A 112 1.09 16.82 11.70
N ASP A 113 2.34 17.01 11.30
CA ASP A 113 3.48 16.40 12.01
C ASP A 113 3.74 17.13 13.32
N ALA A 114 3.63 18.47 13.33
CA ALA A 114 3.65 19.28 14.56
C ALA A 114 2.46 18.95 15.47
N LEU A 115 1.26 18.74 14.89
CA LEU A 115 0.08 18.33 15.66
C LEU A 115 0.30 16.96 16.33
N SER A 116 0.85 15.99 15.60
CA SER A 116 1.15 14.66 16.14
C SER A 116 2.18 14.71 17.25
N ALA A 117 3.22 15.52 17.09
CA ALA A 117 4.24 15.72 18.12
C ALA A 117 3.68 16.33 19.41
N GLN A 118 2.78 17.30 19.31
CA GLN A 118 2.09 17.89 20.47
C GLN A 118 1.19 16.88 21.21
N MET A 119 0.61 15.92 20.45
CA MET A 119 -0.34 14.97 21.00
C MET A 119 0.31 13.74 21.61
N LEU A 120 1.37 13.26 20.99
CA LEU A 120 2.01 11.98 21.31
C LEU A 120 3.36 12.15 22.05
N GLY A 121 3.90 13.38 22.07
CA GLY A 121 5.25 13.65 22.55
C GLY A 121 6.35 13.29 21.54
N TRP A 122 5.98 12.77 20.35
CA TRP A 122 6.90 12.43 19.26
C TRP A 122 6.20 12.62 17.91
N SER A 123 6.98 12.90 16.87
CA SER A 123 6.43 13.17 15.52
C SER A 123 6.11 11.90 14.76
N LEU A 124 4.84 11.75 14.37
CA LEU A 124 4.40 10.82 13.33
C LEU A 124 4.57 11.47 11.96
N PRO A 125 5.05 10.78 10.95
CA PRO A 125 5.21 11.31 9.59
C PRO A 125 3.86 11.30 8.86
N VAL A 126 2.84 11.92 9.41
CA VAL A 126 1.48 11.89 8.83
C VAL A 126 1.46 12.60 7.48
N SER A 127 2.29 13.64 7.30
CA SER A 127 2.49 14.30 6.01
C SER A 127 2.98 13.33 4.93
N GLY A 128 3.88 12.41 5.27
CA GLY A 128 4.40 11.40 4.36
C GLY A 128 3.37 10.33 3.99
N LEU A 129 2.41 10.02 4.87
CA LEU A 129 1.38 9.01 4.60
C LEU A 129 0.57 9.31 3.34
N ARG A 130 0.41 10.58 2.99
CA ARG A 130 -0.27 11.01 1.75
C ARG A 130 0.31 10.31 0.51
N ASP A 131 1.62 10.16 0.47
CA ASP A 131 2.34 9.50 -0.63
C ASP A 131 2.50 7.99 -0.36
N TRP A 132 2.84 7.62 0.87
CA TRP A 132 3.17 6.23 1.21
C TRP A 132 1.99 5.28 1.00
N LEU A 133 0.78 5.71 1.33
CA LEU A 133 -0.43 4.88 1.15
C LEU A 133 -0.69 4.54 -0.32
N GLN A 134 -0.13 5.33 -1.24
CA GLN A 134 -0.24 5.12 -2.68
C GLN A 134 1.01 4.48 -3.31
N GLY A 135 2.05 4.14 -2.52
CA GLY A 135 3.28 3.53 -3.00
C GLY A 135 4.34 4.51 -3.47
N TYR A 136 4.27 5.75 -3.02
CA TYR A 136 5.23 6.81 -3.35
C TYR A 136 5.94 7.30 -2.10
N ALA A 137 7.17 7.78 -2.25
CA ALA A 137 7.92 8.42 -1.16
C ALA A 137 9.01 9.34 -1.74
N VAL A 138 9.63 10.16 -0.89
CA VAL A 138 10.85 10.87 -1.21
C VAL A 138 12.01 10.17 -0.50
N GLY A 139 12.95 9.65 -1.27
CA GLY A 139 14.12 8.94 -0.76
C GLY A 139 15.11 9.86 -0.03
N ALA A 140 16.08 9.26 0.65
CA ALA A 140 17.14 9.99 1.34
C ALA A 140 18.00 10.84 0.39
N ASP A 141 18.05 10.46 -0.88
CA ASP A 141 18.71 11.20 -1.97
C ASP A 141 17.86 12.36 -2.53
N GLY A 142 16.68 12.61 -1.97
CA GLY A 142 15.74 13.62 -2.41
C GLY A 142 14.95 13.26 -3.66
N LYS A 143 15.16 12.08 -4.24
CA LYS A 143 14.42 11.64 -5.43
C LYS A 143 13.11 10.99 -5.07
N ARG A 144 12.16 11.08 -6.01
CA ARG A 144 10.89 10.37 -5.90
C ARG A 144 11.11 8.88 -6.05
N PHE A 145 10.72 8.14 -5.05
CA PHE A 145 10.64 6.68 -5.07
C PHE A 145 9.24 6.26 -5.53
N VAL A 146 9.19 5.24 -6.37
CA VAL A 146 7.95 4.59 -6.82
C VAL A 146 8.09 3.11 -6.48
N ALA A 147 7.21 2.63 -5.63
CA ALA A 147 7.22 1.26 -5.18
C ALA A 147 6.76 0.28 -6.28
N SER A 148 7.24 -0.94 -6.18
CA SER A 148 6.77 -2.07 -6.99
C SER A 148 7.05 -3.37 -6.23
N PRO A 149 6.46 -4.51 -6.61
CA PRO A 149 6.82 -5.80 -6.03
C PRO A 149 8.32 -6.16 -6.15
N ALA A 150 9.02 -5.62 -7.15
CA ALA A 150 10.46 -5.80 -7.36
C ALA A 150 11.33 -4.72 -6.69
N ASN A 151 10.73 -3.60 -6.27
CA ASN A 151 11.40 -2.48 -5.60
C ASN A 151 10.52 -2.01 -4.44
N ASP A 152 10.53 -2.78 -3.35
CA ASP A 152 9.55 -2.74 -2.27
C ASP A 152 9.98 -1.90 -1.06
N SER A 153 11.19 -1.30 -1.07
CA SER A 153 11.70 -0.62 0.12
C SER A 153 12.50 0.64 -0.18
N VAL A 154 12.40 1.62 0.73
CA VAL A 154 13.12 2.88 0.63
C VAL A 154 13.36 3.48 2.03
N THR A 155 14.49 4.17 2.19
CA THR A 155 14.71 5.05 3.33
C THR A 155 14.40 6.48 2.91
N THR A 156 13.51 7.16 3.65
CA THR A 156 13.12 8.55 3.36
C THR A 156 14.18 9.53 3.89
N LYS A 157 14.11 10.78 3.43
CA LYS A 157 14.99 11.86 3.92
C LYS A 157 14.89 12.10 5.43
N ASP A 158 13.72 11.78 6.03
CA ASP A 158 13.45 11.95 7.45
C ASP A 158 13.78 10.70 8.28
N GLY A 159 14.52 9.75 7.67
CA GLY A 159 15.06 8.56 8.33
C GLY A 159 14.05 7.42 8.54
N TRP A 160 12.87 7.47 7.92
CA TRP A 160 11.93 6.36 7.93
C TRP A 160 12.35 5.29 6.92
N ARG A 161 12.38 4.05 7.36
CA ARG A 161 12.51 2.88 6.47
C ARG A 161 11.12 2.36 6.15
N LEU A 162 10.74 2.47 4.90
CA LEU A 162 9.46 1.96 4.40
C LEU A 162 9.68 0.62 3.72
N ARG A 163 8.76 -0.31 3.94
CA ARG A 163 8.68 -1.58 3.23
C ARG A 163 7.26 -1.88 2.82
N TYR A 164 7.04 -2.08 1.55
CA TYR A 164 5.77 -2.46 0.94
C TYR A 164 5.67 -3.99 0.91
N VAL A 165 5.12 -4.56 1.99
CA VAL A 165 5.21 -6.00 2.28
C VAL A 165 4.27 -6.84 1.44
N SER A 166 3.09 -6.31 1.11
CA SER A 166 2.13 -7.01 0.26
C SER A 166 1.34 -6.03 -0.59
N TRP A 167 0.76 -6.58 -1.65
CA TRP A 167 0.11 -5.85 -2.73
C TRP A 167 -1.30 -6.36 -2.92
N GLN A 168 -2.17 -5.53 -3.47
CA GLN A 168 -3.48 -5.87 -3.99
C GLN A 168 -3.59 -5.32 -5.41
N GLU A 169 -4.44 -5.94 -6.21
CA GLU A 169 -4.74 -5.43 -7.54
C GLU A 169 -5.93 -4.49 -7.45
N VAL A 170 -5.80 -3.31 -8.03
CA VAL A 170 -6.94 -2.40 -8.20
C VAL A 170 -7.50 -2.66 -9.59
N GLY A 171 -8.75 -3.12 -9.63
CA GLY A 171 -9.49 -3.22 -10.88
C GLY A 171 -9.60 -1.82 -11.51
N GLN A 172 -9.36 -1.76 -12.82
CA GLN A 172 -9.51 -0.51 -13.56
C GLN A 172 -10.96 -0.08 -13.60
N ASN A 173 -11.19 1.18 -13.36
CA ASN A 173 -12.43 1.82 -13.79
C ASN A 173 -12.52 1.67 -15.32
N ALA A 174 -13.66 1.22 -15.82
CA ALA A 174 -13.92 1.00 -17.26
C ALA A 174 -13.71 2.26 -18.15
N ALA A 175 -13.34 3.39 -17.56
CA ALA A 175 -13.03 4.64 -18.26
C ALA A 175 -11.57 4.72 -18.75
N ASP A 176 -10.65 3.97 -18.16
CA ASP A 176 -9.24 3.95 -18.57
C ASP A 176 -8.96 2.66 -19.34
N ASN A 177 -8.88 2.73 -20.65
CA ASN A 177 -8.59 1.62 -21.56
C ASN A 177 -7.21 0.94 -21.34
N THR A 178 -6.69 0.91 -20.12
CA THR A 178 -5.41 0.30 -19.82
C THR A 178 -5.59 -1.18 -19.48
N PRO A 179 -5.00 -2.13 -20.20
CA PRO A 179 -5.12 -3.55 -19.91
C PRO A 179 -4.32 -3.95 -18.66
N GLY A 180 -4.98 -4.58 -17.70
CA GLY A 180 -4.37 -5.21 -16.53
C GLY A 180 -4.62 -4.46 -15.22
N ALA A 181 -4.85 -5.20 -14.15
CA ALA A 181 -4.93 -4.66 -12.80
C ALA A 181 -3.54 -4.17 -12.37
N LEU A 182 -3.46 -2.95 -11.83
CA LEU A 182 -2.20 -2.38 -11.35
C LEU A 182 -2.00 -2.68 -9.86
N PRO A 183 -0.76 -2.96 -9.42
CA PRO A 183 -0.49 -3.20 -8.02
C PRO A 183 -0.73 -1.93 -7.20
N GLN A 184 -1.36 -2.08 -6.05
CA GLN A 184 -1.50 -1.06 -5.02
C GLN A 184 -0.98 -1.65 -3.71
N PRO A 185 -0.31 -0.86 -2.85
CA PRO A 185 0.10 -1.35 -1.54
C PRO A 185 -1.10 -1.88 -0.76
N ARG A 186 -0.94 -3.04 -0.13
CA ARG A 186 -1.89 -3.57 0.85
C ARG A 186 -1.34 -3.48 2.26
N ARG A 187 -0.06 -3.86 2.46
CA ARG A 187 0.61 -3.71 3.74
C ARG A 187 1.89 -2.93 3.58
N ILE A 188 2.04 -1.92 4.42
CA ILE A 188 3.22 -1.07 4.52
C ILE A 188 3.72 -1.14 5.95
N ASP A 189 4.98 -1.50 6.13
CA ASP A 189 5.69 -1.39 7.39
C ASP A 189 6.62 -0.17 7.29
N ALA A 190 6.58 0.72 8.27
CA ALA A 190 7.44 1.90 8.35
C ALA A 190 8.11 1.94 9.73
N GLU A 191 9.42 2.09 9.74
CA GLU A 191 10.21 2.07 10.97
C GLU A 191 11.17 3.24 11.01
N ARG A 192 11.31 3.83 12.18
CA ARG A 192 12.35 4.80 12.49
C ARG A 192 13.11 4.34 13.73
N ASN A 193 14.42 4.25 13.64
CA ASN A 193 15.26 3.94 14.80
C ASN A 193 15.27 5.08 15.80
N ALA A 194 15.57 4.74 17.05
CA ALA A 194 15.86 5.74 18.07
C ALA A 194 17.04 6.63 17.64
N SER A 195 16.97 7.91 17.98
CA SER A 195 18.02 8.90 17.80
C SER A 195 18.17 9.72 19.08
N ALA A 196 19.13 10.63 19.13
CA ALA A 196 19.29 11.53 20.28
C ALA A 196 18.05 12.43 20.53
N GLN A 197 17.19 12.61 19.52
CA GLN A 197 16.03 13.50 19.57
C GLN A 197 14.68 12.76 19.51
N ALA A 198 14.65 11.44 19.29
CA ALA A 198 13.40 10.69 19.14
C ALA A 198 13.58 9.21 19.45
N ASP A 199 12.58 8.61 20.06
CA ASP A 199 12.50 7.17 20.32
C ASP A 199 12.25 6.37 19.04
N ALA A 200 12.52 5.06 19.13
CA ALA A 200 12.18 4.13 18.08
C ALA A 200 10.66 4.02 17.93
N VAL A 201 10.19 4.06 16.68
CA VAL A 201 8.78 3.93 16.35
C VAL A 201 8.63 2.98 15.17
N SER A 202 7.65 2.08 15.25
CA SER A 202 7.25 1.26 14.11
C SER A 202 5.76 1.39 13.83
N LEU A 203 5.42 1.45 12.56
CA LEU A 203 4.07 1.54 12.04
C LEU A 203 3.81 0.32 11.16
N ARG A 204 2.66 -0.30 11.33
CA ARG A 204 2.13 -1.26 10.37
C ARG A 204 0.80 -0.76 9.87
N ILE A 205 0.71 -0.54 8.59
CA ILE A 205 -0.48 -0.06 7.91
C ILE A 205 -0.98 -1.20 7.02
N VAL A 206 -2.26 -1.54 7.16
CA VAL A 206 -2.92 -2.52 6.30
C VAL A 206 -4.13 -1.84 5.68
N LEU A 207 -4.11 -1.67 4.37
CA LEU A 207 -5.22 -1.11 3.60
C LEU A 207 -6.28 -2.19 3.36
N ASP A 208 -7.53 -1.80 3.46
CA ASP A 208 -8.64 -2.66 3.08
C ASP A 208 -8.66 -2.82 1.54
N PRO A 209 -9.23 -3.91 1.03
CA PRO A 209 -9.45 -4.04 -0.40
C PRO A 209 -10.24 -2.87 -0.95
N ALA A 210 -9.86 -2.36 -2.12
CA ALA A 210 -10.67 -1.37 -2.81
C ALA A 210 -12.08 -1.95 -3.06
N PRO A 211 -13.16 -1.16 -2.90
CA PRO A 211 -14.49 -1.62 -3.22
C PRO A 211 -14.50 -2.16 -4.65
N SER A 212 -14.89 -3.42 -4.82
CA SER A 212 -15.07 -3.98 -6.15
C SER A 212 -16.20 -3.22 -6.85
N ALA A 213 -15.99 -2.79 -8.09
CA ALA A 213 -16.96 -2.05 -8.90
C ALA A 213 -18.24 -2.86 -9.27
N GLN A 214 -18.54 -3.94 -8.55
CA GLN A 214 -19.66 -4.87 -8.81
C GLN A 214 -20.82 -4.81 -7.82
N ALA A 215 -20.95 -3.71 -7.05
CA ALA A 215 -22.07 -3.52 -6.15
C ALA A 215 -22.92 -2.30 -6.57
N GLN A 216 -23.52 -2.34 -7.77
CA GLN A 216 -24.70 -1.56 -8.14
C GLN A 216 -25.61 -2.41 -8.99
#